data_b1f33f0d264ecbdd03d33eeaff167a98
#
_entry.id   b1f33f0d264ecbdd03d33eeaff167a98
#
_cell.length_a   1.000
_cell.length_b   1.000
_cell.length_c   1.000
_cell.angle_alpha   90.00
_cell.angle_beta   90.00
_cell.angle_gamma   90.00
#
_symmetry.space_group_name_H-M   'P 1'
#
loop_
_entity.id
_entity.type
_entity.pdbx_description
1 polymer ?
#
loop_
_entity_poly.entity_id
_entity_poly.type
_entity_poly.pdbx_seq_one_letter_code
_entity_poly.pdbx_strand_id
1 'polypeptide(L)'
;MKNIVHLIILFLSGIAGLFSRPNIVLIMADDLGFSDLGCYGSEIKTPNLDQLALDGLRFSQFYNTAKCHSSRVSLLTGLYCDQAGSTKLNRGSTLAEVLKLAGYSTWMSGKWHLDKQPTDFGFEKYWGHLSGATNFFTGDNSFRLNGQEWKVPKNLNNKPFYTTHAITDFALDFIDQDNIGKSTDPFFLYVAFNAPHYPLQAPEVDVAKYKGFYDQGWDKLRNTRYQKQISTGLIPKKFKLSSRAPHVPAWDSLTDSEKSWESTRMEVFAAMIDLVDQNIGRLITDLKKRNVFENTLILFCADNGGCPFERTRGRNLPPWDPKSYWTYDASWAQVSNTPFRLYKQNQHEGGISSPLIAHWPKGLKTEPGSITRQPAHLIDFMATFLELGQAKYPTRINDREIDPLEGKSLVPIFKGMQREAHESLYFHFGSDRAIREGKWKLVSAKGGKWELYDLAKDRTELNDLAKKYPTRVQKMSENWFDIAKNKERLNQNGLSPVKNKLKQISFRQDTSSQLKN
;
A
#
# COMPACT_ATOMS: atom_id res chain seq x y z
N MET A 1 61.27 41.12 28.16
CA MET A 1 61.04 39.92 27.32
C MET A 1 59.60 39.53 27.48
N LYS A 2 58.79 39.84 26.45
CA LYS A 2 57.36 39.60 26.45
C LYS A 2 57.07 38.27 25.75
N ASN A 3 56.56 37.28 26.46
CA ASN A 3 56.13 36.02 25.90
C ASN A 3 54.75 36.17 25.26
N ILE A 4 54.66 36.04 23.96
CA ILE A 4 53.43 35.97 23.19
C ILE A 4 53.02 34.50 23.10
N VAL A 5 51.98 34.14 23.82
CA VAL A 5 51.34 32.82 23.70
C VAL A 5 50.36 32.88 22.53
N HIS A 6 50.66 32.18 21.45
CA HIS A 6 49.76 32.00 20.31
C HIS A 6 48.76 30.91 20.65
N LEU A 7 47.50 31.29 20.87
CA LEU A 7 46.37 30.38 21.04
C LEU A 7 45.91 29.91 19.64
N ILE A 8 46.29 28.68 19.28
CA ILE A 8 45.79 28.02 18.06
C ILE A 8 44.38 27.50 18.39
N ILE A 9 43.34 28.21 17.92
CA ILE A 9 41.96 27.73 17.94
C ILE A 9 41.81 26.76 16.76
N LEU A 10 41.88 25.48 17.04
CA LEU A 10 41.49 24.43 16.11
C LEU A 10 39.96 24.48 15.96
N PHE A 11 39.48 25.04 14.85
CA PHE A 11 38.11 24.84 14.37
C PHE A 11 38.01 23.37 13.95
N LEU A 12 37.53 22.53 14.84
CA LEU A 12 36.93 21.24 14.48
C LEU A 12 35.62 21.52 13.79
N SER A 13 35.67 21.90 12.52
CA SER A 13 34.53 21.77 11.61
C SER A 13 34.24 20.27 11.50
N GLY A 14 33.23 19.82 12.26
CA GLY A 14 32.69 18.50 12.11
C GLY A 14 32.30 18.28 10.65
N ILE A 15 33.05 17.42 9.98
CA ILE A 15 32.63 16.84 8.70
C ILE A 15 31.42 15.96 9.03
N ALA A 16 30.26 16.59 9.19
CA ALA A 16 29.00 15.90 8.95
C ALA A 16 29.11 15.43 7.50
N GLY A 17 29.36 14.15 7.31
CA GLY A 17 29.43 13.56 5.97
C GLY A 17 28.20 14.01 5.22
N LEU A 18 28.38 14.85 4.22
CA LEU A 18 27.35 15.21 3.24
C LEU A 18 26.98 13.93 2.48
N PHE A 19 26.16 13.08 3.10
CA PHE A 19 25.44 12.10 2.31
C PHE A 19 24.53 12.90 1.38
N SER A 20 24.81 12.82 0.10
CA SER A 20 23.94 13.34 -0.93
C SER A 20 22.53 12.85 -0.62
N ARG A 21 21.57 13.77 -0.48
CA ARG A 21 20.17 13.45 -0.26
C ARG A 21 19.72 12.45 -1.34
N PRO A 22 19.05 11.34 -0.99
CA PRO A 22 18.66 10.34 -1.98
C PRO A 22 17.52 10.86 -2.86
N ASN A 23 17.45 10.39 -4.09
CA ASN A 23 16.18 10.37 -4.80
C ASN A 23 15.21 9.41 -4.09
N ILE A 24 13.93 9.69 -4.19
CA ILE A 24 12.88 8.89 -3.55
C ILE A 24 11.87 8.47 -4.61
N VAL A 25 11.71 7.17 -4.77
CA VAL A 25 10.66 6.56 -5.60
C VAL A 25 9.73 5.77 -4.69
N LEU A 26 8.52 6.27 -4.51
CA LEU A 26 7.47 5.62 -3.73
C LEU A 26 6.48 4.97 -4.68
N ILE A 27 6.35 3.65 -4.62
CA ILE A 27 5.46 2.86 -5.48
C ILE A 27 4.35 2.27 -4.62
N MET A 28 3.10 2.49 -5.01
CA MET A 28 1.94 1.91 -4.36
C MET A 28 1.08 1.14 -5.34
N ALA A 29 0.75 -0.11 -4.99
CA ALA A 29 -0.28 -0.90 -5.65
C ALA A 29 -1.63 -0.76 -4.94
N ASP A 30 -2.73 -0.98 -5.65
CA ASP A 30 -4.11 -0.80 -5.17
C ASP A 30 -4.81 -2.16 -5.04
N ASP A 31 -5.32 -2.48 -3.85
CA ASP A 31 -5.98 -3.76 -3.54
C ASP A 31 -5.05 -5.00 -3.61
N LEU A 32 -3.75 -4.85 -3.41
CA LEU A 32 -2.79 -5.95 -3.40
C LEU A 32 -2.63 -6.52 -1.99
N GLY A 33 -2.95 -7.80 -1.82
CA GLY A 33 -2.87 -8.48 -0.53
C GLY A 33 -1.44 -8.81 -0.08
N PHE A 34 -1.30 -9.15 1.21
CA PHE A 34 0.01 -9.40 1.85
C PHE A 34 0.84 -10.46 1.14
N SER A 35 0.21 -11.47 0.53
CA SER A 35 0.91 -12.60 -0.07
C SER A 35 0.98 -12.58 -1.60
N ASP A 36 0.63 -11.48 -2.26
CA ASP A 36 0.50 -11.47 -3.73
C ASP A 36 1.81 -11.27 -4.50
N LEU A 37 2.93 -11.05 -3.81
CA LEU A 37 4.26 -10.98 -4.43
C LEU A 37 5.04 -12.28 -4.23
N GLY A 38 5.90 -12.64 -5.18
CA GLY A 38 6.76 -13.82 -5.11
C GLY A 38 7.59 -13.88 -3.83
N CYS A 39 8.22 -12.77 -3.44
CA CYS A 39 9.00 -12.63 -2.20
C CYS A 39 8.14 -12.59 -0.92
N TYR A 40 6.82 -12.51 -1.03
CA TYR A 40 5.84 -12.65 0.07
C TYR A 40 5.04 -13.94 0.00
N GLY A 41 5.41 -14.88 -0.87
CA GLY A 41 4.88 -16.25 -0.89
C GLY A 41 4.06 -16.61 -2.12
N SER A 42 3.75 -15.66 -3.01
CA SER A 42 2.95 -15.90 -4.22
C SER A 42 3.64 -16.81 -5.23
N GLU A 43 2.83 -17.37 -6.09
CA GLU A 43 3.16 -18.02 -7.37
C GLU A 43 3.16 -17.02 -8.54
N ILE A 44 2.59 -15.84 -8.34
CA ILE A 44 2.55 -14.78 -9.35
C ILE A 44 3.97 -14.31 -9.65
N LYS A 45 4.28 -14.12 -10.92
CA LYS A 45 5.61 -13.73 -11.36
C LYS A 45 5.85 -12.24 -11.08
N THR A 46 6.75 -11.96 -10.13
CA THR A 46 7.14 -10.59 -9.76
C THR A 46 8.68 -10.47 -9.67
N PRO A 47 9.42 -10.84 -10.73
CA PRO A 47 10.87 -10.97 -10.66
C PRO A 47 11.59 -9.65 -10.34
N ASN A 48 11.07 -8.50 -10.76
CA ASN A 48 11.67 -7.20 -10.47
C ASN A 48 11.50 -6.80 -9.00
N LEU A 49 10.30 -6.98 -8.44
CA LEU A 49 10.02 -6.75 -7.02
C LEU A 49 10.74 -7.79 -6.14
N ASP A 50 10.80 -9.04 -6.58
CA ASP A 50 11.53 -10.10 -5.88
C ASP A 50 13.03 -9.78 -5.82
N GLN A 51 13.61 -9.22 -6.90
CA GLN A 51 15.00 -8.80 -6.91
C GLN A 51 15.25 -7.59 -6.00
N LEU A 52 14.36 -6.57 -6.03
CA LEU A 52 14.44 -5.46 -5.07
C LEU A 52 14.38 -5.95 -3.62
N ALA A 53 13.57 -6.97 -3.34
CA ALA A 53 13.46 -7.58 -2.02
C ALA A 53 14.70 -8.41 -1.65
N LEU A 54 15.31 -9.09 -2.62
CA LEU A 54 16.53 -9.90 -2.42
C LEU A 54 17.74 -9.02 -2.13
N ASP A 55 17.85 -7.87 -2.80
CA ASP A 55 18.95 -6.92 -2.63
C ASP A 55 18.65 -5.87 -1.53
N GLY A 56 17.44 -5.85 -1.02
CA GLY A 56 16.92 -4.86 -0.08
C GLY A 56 16.44 -5.43 1.25
N LEU A 57 15.43 -4.78 1.80
CA LEU A 57 14.83 -5.09 3.09
C LEU A 57 13.32 -5.31 2.94
N ARG A 58 12.81 -6.41 3.47
CA ARG A 58 11.36 -6.69 3.57
C ARG A 58 10.83 -6.43 4.97
N PHE A 59 9.64 -5.84 5.03
CA PHE A 59 8.92 -5.67 6.30
C PHE A 59 7.85 -6.75 6.43
N SER A 60 7.91 -7.56 7.48
CA SER A 60 6.88 -8.54 7.77
C SER A 60 5.69 -7.95 8.54
N GLN A 61 5.81 -6.74 9.10
CA GLN A 61 4.80 -6.04 9.89
C GLN A 61 4.64 -4.58 9.44
N PHE A 62 4.22 -4.37 8.20
CA PHE A 62 3.87 -3.04 7.69
C PHE A 62 2.35 -2.89 7.59
N TYR A 63 1.84 -1.74 8.01
CA TYR A 63 0.43 -1.48 8.18
C TYR A 63 -0.08 -0.31 7.33
N ASN A 64 -1.31 -0.46 6.86
CA ASN A 64 -2.11 0.54 6.17
C ASN A 64 -3.41 0.80 6.96
N THR A 65 -4.37 1.53 6.38
CA THR A 65 -5.65 1.86 7.02
C THR A 65 -6.84 1.06 6.47
N ALA A 66 -6.59 -0.09 5.86
CA ALA A 66 -7.57 -1.00 5.25
C ALA A 66 -8.43 -0.41 4.13
N LYS A 67 -8.20 0.84 3.68
CA LYS A 67 -9.00 1.47 2.64
C LYS A 67 -8.18 2.46 1.82
N CYS A 68 -8.36 2.43 0.49
CA CYS A 68 -7.51 3.15 -0.47
C CYS A 68 -7.41 4.66 -0.20
N HIS A 69 -8.51 5.42 -0.09
CA HIS A 69 -8.40 6.86 0.14
C HIS A 69 -7.78 7.18 1.51
N SER A 70 -8.19 6.49 2.58
CA SER A 70 -7.63 6.75 3.91
C SER A 70 -6.15 6.38 4.01
N SER A 71 -5.71 5.31 3.35
CA SER A 71 -4.30 4.94 3.26
C SER A 71 -3.49 5.98 2.48
N ARG A 72 -4.02 6.51 1.39
CA ARG A 72 -3.37 7.57 0.60
C ARG A 72 -3.24 8.87 1.40
N VAL A 73 -4.28 9.25 2.17
CA VAL A 73 -4.19 10.36 3.12
C VAL A 73 -3.06 10.14 4.13
N SER A 74 -3.06 9.00 4.81
CA SER A 74 -2.07 8.69 5.85
C SER A 74 -0.65 8.59 5.30
N LEU A 75 -0.47 7.99 4.13
CA LEU A 75 0.83 7.91 3.43
C LEU A 75 1.36 9.31 3.08
N LEU A 76 0.50 10.16 2.50
CA LEU A 76 0.92 11.47 2.01
C LEU A 76 1.18 12.46 3.14
N THR A 77 0.49 12.35 4.27
CA THR A 77 0.53 13.35 5.33
C THR A 77 1.30 12.94 6.59
N GLY A 78 1.50 11.65 6.81
CA GLY A 78 2.05 11.14 8.08
C GLY A 78 1.07 11.25 9.24
N LEU A 79 -0.22 11.47 8.97
CA LEU A 79 -1.30 11.62 9.93
C LEU A 79 -2.35 10.51 9.76
N TYR A 80 -3.19 10.30 10.76
CA TYR A 80 -4.40 9.51 10.58
C TYR A 80 -5.39 10.23 9.66
N CYS A 81 -6.29 9.47 9.01
CA CYS A 81 -7.08 9.98 7.89
C CYS A 81 -7.92 11.22 8.25
N ASP A 82 -8.76 11.11 9.28
CA ASP A 82 -9.64 12.21 9.64
C ASP A 82 -8.91 13.34 10.39
N GLN A 83 -7.79 13.03 11.07
CA GLN A 83 -6.86 14.02 11.62
C GLN A 83 -6.31 14.93 10.52
N ALA A 84 -5.93 14.39 9.38
CA ALA A 84 -5.45 15.17 8.24
C ALA A 84 -6.54 15.98 7.53
N GLY A 85 -7.82 15.80 7.91
CA GLY A 85 -8.98 16.38 7.24
C GLY A 85 -9.56 15.50 6.15
N SER A 86 -9.39 14.19 6.27
CA SER A 86 -9.85 13.18 5.29
C SER A 86 -9.32 13.50 3.89
N THR A 87 -10.09 13.21 2.84
CA THR A 87 -9.71 13.45 1.44
C THR A 87 -9.42 14.90 1.08
N LYS A 88 -9.84 15.87 1.92
CA LYS A 88 -9.61 17.32 1.70
C LYS A 88 -8.20 17.77 2.08
N LEU A 89 -7.48 17.02 2.90
CA LEU A 89 -6.14 17.32 3.39
C LEU A 89 -6.00 18.73 4.02
N ASN A 90 -7.08 19.25 4.60
CA ASN A 90 -7.11 20.62 5.08
C ASN A 90 -6.39 20.85 6.42
N ARG A 91 -5.86 19.78 7.05
CA ARG A 91 -5.03 19.82 8.26
C ARG A 91 -3.74 19.02 8.12
N GLY A 92 -3.48 18.46 6.95
CA GLY A 92 -2.26 17.72 6.65
C GLY A 92 -1.39 18.45 5.63
N SER A 93 -0.06 18.34 5.77
CA SER A 93 0.91 18.66 4.74
C SER A 93 1.25 17.40 3.98
N THR A 94 1.40 17.47 2.67
CA THR A 94 1.78 16.31 1.87
C THR A 94 3.29 16.12 1.78
N LEU A 95 3.72 14.88 1.49
CA LEU A 95 5.11 14.55 1.17
C LEU A 95 5.68 15.47 0.08
N ALA A 96 4.88 15.75 -0.95
CA ALA A 96 5.31 16.60 -2.06
C ALA A 96 5.52 18.05 -1.61
N GLU A 97 4.60 18.62 -0.83
CA GLU A 97 4.76 19.99 -0.29
C GLU A 97 6.03 20.12 0.55
N VAL A 98 6.26 19.15 1.45
CA VAL A 98 7.41 19.20 2.37
C VAL A 98 8.74 19.00 1.63
N LEU A 99 8.80 18.03 0.72
CA LEU A 99 10.01 17.76 -0.05
C LEU A 99 10.31 18.86 -1.06
N LYS A 100 9.28 19.48 -1.65
CA LYS A 100 9.45 20.66 -2.51
C LYS A 100 10.08 21.82 -1.75
N LEU A 101 9.63 22.10 -0.53
CA LEU A 101 10.26 23.12 0.35
C LEU A 101 11.72 22.79 0.68
N ALA A 102 12.10 21.50 0.64
CA ALA A 102 13.47 21.04 0.81
C ALA A 102 14.28 21.00 -0.51
N GLY A 103 13.73 21.48 -1.63
CA GLY A 103 14.40 21.54 -2.92
C GLY A 103 14.41 20.23 -3.71
N TYR A 104 13.42 19.37 -3.51
CA TYR A 104 13.17 18.23 -4.39
C TYR A 104 12.27 18.65 -5.55
N SER A 105 12.54 18.15 -6.75
CA SER A 105 11.51 18.04 -7.79
C SER A 105 10.47 17.02 -7.38
N THR A 106 9.18 17.31 -7.55
CA THR A 106 8.09 16.49 -7.01
C THR A 106 7.10 16.08 -8.08
N TRP A 107 6.99 14.78 -8.34
CA TRP A 107 6.17 14.25 -9.43
C TRP A 107 5.30 13.09 -8.97
N MET A 108 4.14 12.96 -9.63
CA MET A 108 3.23 11.83 -9.41
C MET A 108 2.69 11.32 -10.72
N SER A 109 2.67 10.00 -10.86
CA SER A 109 1.96 9.32 -11.94
C SER A 109 1.00 8.27 -11.40
N GLY A 110 -0.29 8.33 -11.81
CA GLY A 110 -1.30 7.33 -11.51
C GLY A 110 -2.49 7.81 -10.67
N LYS A 111 -3.00 6.93 -9.83
CA LYS A 111 -4.24 7.12 -9.07
C LYS A 111 -4.08 8.09 -7.89
N TRP A 112 -4.92 9.14 -7.86
CA TRP A 112 -4.99 10.10 -6.75
C TRP A 112 -5.99 9.69 -5.67
N HIS A 113 -7.26 9.62 -6.01
CA HIS A 113 -8.38 9.21 -5.15
C HIS A 113 -8.60 10.08 -3.91
N LEU A 114 -8.26 11.36 -3.98
CA LEU A 114 -8.53 12.39 -2.97
C LEU A 114 -9.24 13.57 -3.62
N ASP A 115 -9.68 14.54 -2.80
CA ASP A 115 -10.28 15.78 -3.29
C ASP A 115 -9.23 16.67 -3.96
N LYS A 116 -9.68 17.56 -4.86
CA LYS A 116 -8.79 18.37 -5.70
C LYS A 116 -7.83 17.48 -6.51
N GLN A 117 -6.64 17.97 -6.81
CA GLN A 117 -5.67 17.23 -7.62
C GLN A 117 -4.25 17.36 -7.04
N PRO A 118 -3.31 16.48 -7.42
CA PRO A 118 -1.95 16.49 -6.88
C PRO A 118 -1.21 17.80 -6.98
N THR A 119 -1.44 18.55 -8.07
CA THR A 119 -0.82 19.87 -8.26
C THR A 119 -1.26 20.92 -7.23
N ASP A 120 -2.42 20.75 -6.60
CA ASP A 120 -2.88 21.61 -5.49
C ASP A 120 -2.16 21.31 -4.18
N PHE A 121 -1.40 20.19 -4.13
CA PHE A 121 -0.76 19.64 -2.94
C PHE A 121 0.75 19.38 -3.14
N GLY A 122 1.41 20.24 -3.93
CA GLY A 122 2.87 20.30 -4.01
C GLY A 122 3.51 19.47 -5.11
N PHE A 123 2.79 18.63 -5.84
CA PHE A 123 3.34 17.95 -7.01
C PHE A 123 3.46 18.92 -8.18
N GLU A 124 4.67 19.05 -8.73
CA GLU A 124 4.97 19.95 -9.86
C GLU A 124 4.52 19.36 -11.19
N LYS A 125 4.60 18.02 -11.31
CA LYS A 125 4.10 17.28 -12.46
C LYS A 125 3.16 16.17 -11.99
N TYR A 126 2.08 16.02 -12.69
CA TYR A 126 1.10 14.96 -12.44
C TYR A 126 0.49 14.44 -13.73
N TRP A 127 0.42 13.13 -13.87
CA TRP A 127 -0.48 12.45 -14.79
C TRP A 127 -1.21 11.32 -14.10
N GLY A 128 -2.50 11.17 -14.38
CA GLY A 128 -3.30 10.07 -13.87
C GLY A 128 -4.76 10.41 -13.69
N HIS A 129 -5.48 9.56 -12.95
CA HIS A 129 -6.90 9.73 -12.70
C HIS A 129 -7.20 10.11 -11.24
N LEU A 130 -8.22 10.97 -11.06
CA LEU A 130 -8.64 11.44 -9.75
C LEU A 130 -9.65 10.48 -9.09
N SER A 131 -10.27 9.60 -9.88
CA SER A 131 -11.29 8.64 -9.44
C SER A 131 -10.73 7.51 -8.58
N GLY A 132 -11.62 6.84 -7.82
CA GLY A 132 -11.26 5.67 -7.00
C GLY A 132 -11.04 4.38 -7.79
N ALA A 133 -11.59 4.28 -8.99
CA ALA A 133 -11.43 3.17 -9.91
C ALA A 133 -11.66 3.67 -11.34
N THR A 134 -10.99 3.11 -12.31
CA THR A 134 -11.14 3.47 -13.72
C THR A 134 -11.02 2.24 -14.61
N ASN A 135 -11.50 2.32 -15.84
CA ASN A 135 -11.31 1.29 -16.84
C ASN A 135 -9.84 1.28 -17.31
N PHE A 136 -9.23 0.10 -17.38
CA PHE A 136 -7.80 -0.01 -17.73
C PHE A 136 -7.50 0.29 -19.19
N PHE A 137 -8.48 0.09 -20.09
CA PHE A 137 -8.30 0.28 -21.54
C PHE A 137 -8.82 1.62 -22.05
N THR A 138 -9.82 2.19 -21.39
CA THR A 138 -10.49 3.43 -21.87
C THR A 138 -10.40 4.59 -20.90
N GLY A 139 -9.95 4.34 -19.67
CA GLY A 139 -9.96 5.36 -18.62
C GLY A 139 -11.36 5.88 -18.26
N ASP A 140 -11.40 7.09 -17.74
CA ASP A 140 -12.61 7.86 -17.45
C ASP A 140 -12.33 9.38 -17.59
N ASN A 141 -13.32 10.22 -17.30
CA ASN A 141 -13.22 11.68 -17.42
C ASN A 141 -12.38 12.36 -16.31
N SER A 142 -11.87 11.60 -15.35
CA SER A 142 -11.09 12.14 -14.24
C SER A 142 -9.59 12.24 -14.53
N PHE A 143 -9.13 11.81 -15.70
CA PHE A 143 -7.71 11.91 -16.07
C PHE A 143 -7.25 13.36 -16.21
N ARG A 144 -6.08 13.63 -15.68
CA ARG A 144 -5.43 14.96 -15.71
C ARG A 144 -3.96 14.84 -16.12
N LEU A 145 -3.47 15.88 -16.79
CA LEU A 145 -2.05 16.13 -17.00
C LEU A 145 -1.74 17.55 -16.50
N ASN A 146 -0.93 17.66 -15.46
CA ASN A 146 -0.50 18.93 -14.87
C ASN A 146 -1.68 19.90 -14.59
N GLY A 147 -2.77 19.37 -14.03
CA GLY A 147 -3.95 20.14 -13.69
C GLY A 147 -5.01 20.27 -14.78
N GLN A 148 -4.68 19.98 -16.03
CA GLN A 148 -5.59 20.07 -17.16
C GLN A 148 -6.27 18.72 -17.45
N GLU A 149 -7.49 18.78 -17.99
CA GLU A 149 -8.19 17.60 -18.47
C GLU A 149 -7.35 16.87 -19.53
N TRP A 150 -7.21 15.58 -19.39
CA TRP A 150 -6.50 14.73 -20.34
C TRP A 150 -7.42 13.64 -20.87
N LYS A 151 -7.67 13.67 -22.18
CA LYS A 151 -8.52 12.67 -22.84
C LYS A 151 -7.72 11.42 -23.13
N VAL A 152 -8.20 10.28 -22.66
CA VAL A 152 -7.55 8.98 -22.87
C VAL A 152 -7.59 8.65 -24.37
N PRO A 153 -6.43 8.48 -25.04
CA PRO A 153 -6.37 8.12 -26.45
C PRO A 153 -6.61 6.62 -26.63
N LYS A 154 -6.98 6.21 -27.84
CA LYS A 154 -7.06 4.77 -28.18
C LYS A 154 -5.69 4.10 -28.14
N ASN A 155 -4.64 4.82 -28.57
CA ASN A 155 -3.26 4.36 -28.55
C ASN A 155 -2.37 5.41 -27.87
N LEU A 156 -1.38 4.95 -27.12
CA LEU A 156 -0.32 5.75 -26.52
C LEU A 156 1.03 5.13 -26.94
N ASN A 157 1.97 5.94 -27.40
CA ASN A 157 3.30 5.46 -27.85
C ASN A 157 3.21 4.31 -28.89
N ASN A 158 2.28 4.42 -29.85
CA ASN A 158 2.00 3.43 -30.91
C ASN A 158 1.51 2.05 -30.40
N LYS A 159 1.02 1.97 -29.17
CA LYS A 159 0.44 0.76 -28.57
C LYS A 159 -0.98 1.06 -28.07
N PRO A 160 -1.88 0.07 -28.01
CA PRO A 160 -3.17 0.22 -27.36
C PRO A 160 -2.99 0.78 -25.96
N PHE A 161 -3.84 1.76 -25.59
CA PHE A 161 -3.78 2.33 -24.25
C PHE A 161 -4.08 1.27 -23.19
N TYR A 162 -3.24 1.23 -22.17
CA TYR A 162 -3.47 0.44 -20.96
C TYR A 162 -2.92 1.20 -19.76
N THR A 163 -3.77 1.46 -18.78
CA THR A 163 -3.47 2.41 -17.68
C THR A 163 -2.17 2.07 -16.94
N THR A 164 -1.91 0.79 -16.66
CA THR A 164 -0.68 0.37 -15.95
C THR A 164 0.59 0.74 -16.75
N HIS A 165 0.57 0.60 -18.07
CA HIS A 165 1.70 1.04 -18.92
C HIS A 165 1.85 2.55 -18.92
N ALA A 166 0.73 3.26 -19.10
CA ALA A 166 0.70 4.71 -19.16
C ALA A 166 1.21 5.37 -17.86
N ILE A 167 0.89 4.79 -16.69
CA ILE A 167 1.44 5.26 -15.41
C ILE A 167 2.98 5.28 -15.45
N THR A 168 3.59 4.22 -15.97
CA THR A 168 5.06 4.17 -16.07
C THR A 168 5.60 5.04 -17.19
N ASP A 169 4.92 5.12 -18.33
CA ASP A 169 5.33 6.00 -19.44
C ASP A 169 5.44 7.44 -18.96
N PHE A 170 4.41 7.98 -18.31
CA PHE A 170 4.44 9.35 -17.78
C PHE A 170 5.43 9.53 -16.63
N ALA A 171 5.65 8.53 -15.78
CA ALA A 171 6.70 8.59 -14.77
C ALA A 171 8.10 8.73 -15.41
N LEU A 172 8.37 7.98 -16.47
CA LEU A 172 9.62 8.06 -17.24
C LEU A 172 9.73 9.39 -17.99
N ASP A 173 8.65 9.88 -18.57
CA ASP A 173 8.61 11.18 -19.24
C ASP A 173 8.95 12.33 -18.26
N PHE A 174 8.47 12.29 -17.02
CA PHE A 174 8.81 13.29 -16.00
C PHE A 174 10.28 13.26 -15.64
N ILE A 175 10.86 12.05 -15.49
CA ILE A 175 12.30 11.88 -15.26
C ILE A 175 13.12 12.44 -16.43
N ASP A 176 12.66 12.22 -17.67
CA ASP A 176 13.35 12.68 -18.87
C ASP A 176 13.32 14.20 -19.02
N GLN A 177 12.15 14.80 -18.83
CA GLN A 177 11.95 16.25 -18.93
C GLN A 177 12.84 17.06 -17.96
N ASP A 178 13.12 16.53 -16.76
CA ASP A 178 13.99 17.18 -15.78
C ASP A 178 15.46 16.80 -15.94
N ASN A 179 15.82 16.08 -17.01
CA ASN A 179 17.21 15.68 -17.31
C ASN A 179 17.90 14.99 -16.12
N ILE A 180 17.19 14.13 -15.41
CA ILE A 180 17.74 13.40 -14.27
C ILE A 180 18.97 12.59 -14.69
N GLY A 181 20.02 12.68 -13.87
CA GLY A 181 21.36 12.16 -14.17
C GLY A 181 22.33 13.24 -14.68
N LYS A 182 21.84 14.43 -15.08
CA LYS A 182 22.64 15.63 -15.36
C LYS A 182 22.49 16.70 -14.27
N SER A 183 21.33 16.74 -13.58
CA SER A 183 21.12 17.57 -12.39
C SER A 183 21.64 16.86 -11.14
N THR A 184 22.07 17.66 -10.14
CA THR A 184 22.43 17.20 -8.79
C THR A 184 21.25 17.27 -7.81
N ASP A 185 20.14 17.89 -8.20
CA ASP A 185 18.97 18.05 -7.36
C ASP A 185 18.22 16.73 -7.22
N PRO A 186 17.82 16.35 -6.02
CA PRO A 186 17.07 15.12 -5.81
C PRO A 186 15.62 15.26 -6.25
N PHE A 187 14.99 14.13 -6.59
CA PHE A 187 13.57 14.08 -6.93
C PHE A 187 12.79 13.15 -6.01
N PHE A 188 11.51 13.45 -5.88
CA PHE A 188 10.48 12.59 -5.29
C PHE A 188 9.47 12.22 -6.37
N LEU A 189 9.38 10.93 -6.67
CA LEU A 189 8.41 10.37 -7.62
C LEU A 189 7.46 9.42 -6.89
N TYR A 190 6.16 9.74 -6.90
CA TYR A 190 5.10 8.84 -6.43
C TYR A 190 4.44 8.14 -7.62
N VAL A 191 4.67 6.83 -7.75
CA VAL A 191 4.06 5.97 -8.76
C VAL A 191 2.91 5.21 -8.12
N ALA A 192 1.69 5.62 -8.41
CA ALA A 192 0.48 5.10 -7.78
C ALA A 192 -0.32 4.24 -8.77
N PHE A 193 0.03 2.96 -8.87
CA PHE A 193 -0.71 2.04 -9.71
C PHE A 193 -2.15 1.87 -9.23
N ASN A 194 -3.10 1.81 -10.15
CA ASN A 194 -4.47 1.41 -9.89
C ASN A 194 -4.67 -0.12 -9.99
N ALA A 195 -3.68 -0.86 -10.49
CA ALA A 195 -3.67 -2.32 -10.49
C ALA A 195 -3.21 -2.86 -9.12
N PRO A 196 -3.72 -4.05 -8.71
CA PRO A 196 -4.73 -4.88 -9.36
C PRO A 196 -6.20 -4.61 -8.94
N HIS A 197 -6.56 -3.37 -8.54
CA HIS A 197 -7.95 -3.00 -8.22
C HIS A 197 -8.91 -3.33 -9.38
N TYR A 198 -10.12 -3.74 -9.07
CA TYR A 198 -11.15 -3.95 -10.10
C TYR A 198 -11.49 -2.66 -10.89
N PRO A 199 -12.00 -2.77 -12.15
CA PRO A 199 -12.32 -3.99 -12.88
C PRO A 199 -11.09 -4.83 -13.16
N LEU A 200 -11.19 -6.17 -13.02
CA LEU A 200 -10.12 -7.06 -13.44
C LEU A 200 -10.07 -7.06 -14.96
N GLN A 201 -9.09 -6.36 -15.48
CA GLN A 201 -8.87 -6.16 -16.91
C GLN A 201 -7.38 -6.25 -17.22
N ALA A 202 -6.98 -7.14 -18.12
CA ALA A 202 -5.61 -7.27 -18.59
C ALA A 202 -5.59 -7.68 -20.07
N PRO A 203 -4.52 -7.35 -20.83
CA PRO A 203 -4.37 -7.83 -22.19
C PRO A 203 -4.39 -9.36 -22.27
N GLU A 204 -5.01 -9.91 -23.33
CA GLU A 204 -5.19 -11.34 -23.52
C GLU A 204 -3.88 -12.12 -23.42
N VAL A 205 -2.82 -11.60 -24.02
CA VAL A 205 -1.50 -12.24 -24.03
C VAL A 205 -0.90 -12.38 -22.63
N ASP A 206 -1.23 -11.48 -21.72
CA ASP A 206 -0.75 -11.52 -20.34
C ASP A 206 -1.59 -12.48 -19.48
N VAL A 207 -2.90 -12.52 -19.69
CA VAL A 207 -3.80 -13.50 -19.04
C VAL A 207 -3.42 -14.93 -19.45
N ALA A 208 -3.12 -15.14 -20.75
CA ALA A 208 -2.75 -16.46 -21.29
C ALA A 208 -1.52 -17.08 -20.60
N LYS A 209 -0.63 -16.27 -20.01
CA LYS A 209 0.54 -16.75 -19.24
C LYS A 209 0.15 -17.55 -17.98
N TYR A 210 -1.07 -17.35 -17.49
CA TYR A 210 -1.58 -17.95 -16.25
C TYR A 210 -2.67 -18.98 -16.49
N LYS A 211 -3.00 -19.29 -17.76
CA LYS A 211 -4.08 -20.20 -18.12
C LYS A 211 -3.94 -21.57 -17.43
N GLY A 212 -4.99 -21.96 -16.70
CA GLY A 212 -5.08 -23.24 -15.99
C GLY A 212 -4.26 -23.31 -14.70
N PHE A 213 -3.50 -22.26 -14.37
CA PHE A 213 -2.65 -22.29 -13.17
C PHE A 213 -3.46 -22.32 -11.88
N TYR A 214 -4.64 -21.72 -11.88
CA TYR A 214 -5.52 -21.57 -10.72
C TYR A 214 -6.59 -22.66 -10.61
N ASP A 215 -6.60 -23.66 -11.50
CA ASP A 215 -7.50 -24.82 -11.43
C ASP A 215 -7.32 -25.67 -10.16
N GLN A 216 -6.17 -25.55 -9.51
CA GLN A 216 -5.89 -26.18 -8.22
C GLN A 216 -6.67 -25.57 -7.04
N GLY A 217 -7.27 -24.40 -7.22
CA GLY A 217 -8.17 -23.73 -6.29
C GLY A 217 -7.52 -23.01 -5.11
N TRP A 218 -8.34 -22.20 -4.46
CA TRP A 218 -7.91 -21.33 -3.37
C TRP A 218 -7.45 -22.06 -2.11
N ASP A 219 -8.04 -23.19 -1.73
CA ASP A 219 -7.66 -23.91 -0.52
C ASP A 219 -6.22 -24.44 -0.61
N LYS A 220 -5.85 -25.02 -1.75
CA LYS A 220 -4.50 -25.53 -2.01
C LYS A 220 -3.48 -24.38 -2.14
N LEU A 221 -3.82 -23.35 -2.92
CA LEU A 221 -2.94 -22.20 -3.13
C LEU A 221 -2.64 -21.48 -1.82
N ARG A 222 -3.66 -21.26 -0.99
CA ARG A 222 -3.50 -20.64 0.30
C ARG A 222 -2.52 -21.38 1.21
N ASN A 223 -2.63 -22.71 1.23
CA ASN A 223 -1.66 -23.53 1.96
C ASN A 223 -0.25 -23.46 1.34
N THR A 224 -0.13 -23.48 0.01
CA THR A 224 1.15 -23.38 -0.69
C THR A 224 1.85 -22.05 -0.38
N ARG A 225 1.14 -20.92 -0.45
CA ARG A 225 1.66 -19.59 -0.07
C ARG A 225 2.13 -19.56 1.38
N TYR A 226 1.32 -20.10 2.29
CA TYR A 226 1.68 -20.18 3.71
C TYR A 226 2.95 -21.00 3.96
N GLN A 227 3.10 -22.17 3.33
CA GLN A 227 4.32 -22.99 3.45
C GLN A 227 5.55 -22.24 2.92
N LYS A 228 5.41 -21.54 1.78
CA LYS A 228 6.49 -20.72 1.23
C LYS A 228 6.88 -19.57 2.15
N GLN A 229 5.90 -18.90 2.79
CA GLN A 229 6.15 -17.86 3.79
C GLN A 229 6.93 -18.37 5.01
N ILE A 230 6.63 -19.59 5.46
CA ILE A 230 7.38 -20.24 6.55
C ILE A 230 8.80 -20.58 6.10
N SER A 231 8.96 -21.23 4.95
CA SER A 231 10.27 -21.67 4.44
C SER A 231 11.24 -20.52 4.20
N THR A 232 10.72 -19.34 3.78
CA THR A 232 11.51 -18.12 3.60
C THR A 232 11.71 -17.30 4.87
N GLY A 233 11.14 -17.72 6.01
CA GLY A 233 11.23 -17.03 7.29
C GLY A 233 10.40 -15.73 7.37
N LEU A 234 9.56 -15.44 6.37
CA LEU A 234 8.68 -14.27 6.38
C LEU A 234 7.68 -14.35 7.53
N ILE A 235 7.08 -15.52 7.72
CA ILE A 235 6.15 -15.82 8.81
C ILE A 235 6.78 -16.89 9.72
N PRO A 236 6.90 -16.67 11.03
CA PRO A 236 7.34 -17.67 11.98
C PRO A 236 6.44 -18.93 11.97
N LYS A 237 7.03 -20.12 11.99
CA LYS A 237 6.33 -21.43 11.97
C LYS A 237 5.26 -21.58 13.07
N LYS A 238 5.40 -20.85 14.18
CA LYS A 238 4.42 -20.86 15.29
C LYS A 238 3.08 -20.22 14.95
N PHE A 239 3.00 -19.35 13.93
CA PHE A 239 1.76 -18.72 13.49
C PHE A 239 1.02 -19.67 12.57
N LYS A 240 -0.12 -20.15 13.00
CA LYS A 240 -0.95 -21.08 12.22
C LYS A 240 -1.68 -20.33 11.09
N LEU A 241 -1.91 -21.01 9.99
CA LEU A 241 -2.77 -20.52 8.93
C LEU A 241 -4.19 -20.30 9.46
N SER A 242 -4.80 -19.15 9.18
CA SER A 242 -6.20 -18.94 9.54
C SER A 242 -7.13 -19.86 8.73
N SER A 243 -8.24 -20.26 9.32
CA SER A 243 -9.24 -21.09 8.63
C SER A 243 -9.85 -20.36 7.43
N ARG A 244 -10.38 -21.11 6.47
CA ARG A 244 -11.23 -20.54 5.42
C ARG A 244 -12.41 -19.84 6.07
N ALA A 245 -12.74 -18.63 5.59
CA ALA A 245 -13.84 -17.86 6.11
C ALA A 245 -15.18 -18.63 5.92
N PRO A 246 -16.13 -18.58 6.88
CA PRO A 246 -17.35 -19.40 6.82
C PRO A 246 -18.22 -19.16 5.57
N HIS A 247 -18.14 -17.96 4.97
CA HIS A 247 -18.88 -17.58 3.77
C HIS A 247 -18.16 -17.94 2.46
N VAL A 248 -16.95 -18.46 2.53
CA VAL A 248 -16.18 -18.95 1.36
C VAL A 248 -16.40 -20.45 1.22
N PRO A 249 -16.91 -20.97 0.10
CA PRO A 249 -17.13 -22.40 -0.10
C PRO A 249 -15.79 -23.15 -0.19
N ALA A 250 -15.79 -24.43 0.05
CA ALA A 250 -14.67 -25.29 -0.29
C ALA A 250 -14.52 -25.35 -1.81
N TRP A 251 -13.28 -25.29 -2.32
CA TRP A 251 -13.03 -25.39 -3.77
C TRP A 251 -13.66 -26.64 -4.37
N ASP A 252 -13.50 -27.79 -3.69
CA ASP A 252 -14.03 -29.08 -4.16
C ASP A 252 -15.57 -29.17 -4.16
N SER A 253 -16.26 -28.24 -3.50
CA SER A 253 -17.73 -28.17 -3.52
C SER A 253 -18.29 -27.42 -4.73
N LEU A 254 -17.44 -26.81 -5.55
CA LEU A 254 -17.83 -26.09 -6.74
C LEU A 254 -18.05 -27.04 -7.92
N THR A 255 -18.96 -26.69 -8.81
CA THR A 255 -19.11 -27.32 -10.13
C THR A 255 -17.91 -26.97 -11.04
N ASP A 256 -17.70 -27.75 -12.09
CA ASP A 256 -16.60 -27.50 -13.04
C ASP A 256 -16.72 -26.13 -13.72
N SER A 257 -17.94 -25.69 -14.01
CA SER A 257 -18.19 -24.35 -14.55
C SER A 257 -17.84 -23.22 -13.57
N GLU A 258 -18.16 -23.40 -12.27
CA GLU A 258 -17.76 -22.44 -11.23
C GLU A 258 -16.24 -22.43 -11.04
N LYS A 259 -15.60 -23.59 -11.01
CA LYS A 259 -14.13 -23.71 -10.92
C LYS A 259 -13.44 -23.01 -12.09
N SER A 260 -13.89 -23.26 -13.32
CA SER A 260 -13.35 -22.61 -14.51
C SER A 260 -13.50 -21.09 -14.45
N TRP A 261 -14.66 -20.60 -14.03
CA TRP A 261 -14.92 -19.17 -13.84
C TRP A 261 -13.98 -18.55 -12.79
N GLU A 262 -13.87 -19.18 -11.64
CA GLU A 262 -13.04 -18.70 -10.53
C GLU A 262 -11.54 -18.74 -10.88
N SER A 263 -11.09 -19.79 -11.58
CA SER A 263 -9.73 -19.90 -12.08
C SER A 263 -9.40 -18.72 -13.01
N THR A 264 -10.26 -18.45 -14.00
CA THR A 264 -10.06 -17.34 -14.95
C THR A 264 -10.02 -15.98 -14.24
N ARG A 265 -10.85 -15.73 -13.22
CA ARG A 265 -10.80 -14.48 -12.44
C ARG A 265 -9.42 -14.25 -11.82
N MET A 266 -8.84 -15.30 -11.24
CA MET A 266 -7.52 -15.21 -10.61
C MET A 266 -6.39 -15.12 -11.64
N GLU A 267 -6.52 -15.74 -12.82
CA GLU A 267 -5.59 -15.58 -13.95
C GLU A 267 -5.46 -14.12 -14.36
N VAL A 268 -6.59 -13.42 -14.47
CA VAL A 268 -6.59 -11.98 -14.79
C VAL A 268 -5.94 -11.15 -13.69
N PHE A 269 -6.28 -11.43 -12.43
CA PHE A 269 -5.69 -10.72 -11.29
C PHE A 269 -4.16 -10.91 -11.24
N ALA A 270 -3.69 -12.12 -11.49
CA ALA A 270 -2.26 -12.44 -11.55
C ALA A 270 -1.57 -11.70 -12.71
N ALA A 271 -2.20 -11.66 -13.89
CA ALA A 271 -1.68 -10.92 -15.03
C ALA A 271 -1.58 -9.41 -14.76
N MET A 272 -2.53 -8.82 -14.02
CA MET A 272 -2.47 -7.41 -13.63
C MET A 272 -1.27 -7.12 -12.71
N ILE A 273 -0.94 -8.01 -11.78
CA ILE A 273 0.23 -7.89 -10.89
C ILE A 273 1.54 -8.09 -11.66
N ASP A 274 1.61 -9.09 -12.53
CA ASP A 274 2.76 -9.32 -13.42
C ASP A 274 3.05 -8.06 -14.27
N LEU A 275 2.00 -7.43 -14.81
CA LEU A 275 2.13 -6.17 -15.56
C LEU A 275 2.63 -5.00 -14.69
N VAL A 276 2.24 -4.91 -13.43
CA VAL A 276 2.81 -3.93 -12.48
C VAL A 276 4.31 -4.19 -12.31
N ASP A 277 4.70 -5.45 -12.09
CA ASP A 277 6.11 -5.82 -11.92
C ASP A 277 6.96 -5.51 -13.16
N GLN A 278 6.46 -5.85 -14.37
CA GLN A 278 7.15 -5.52 -15.63
C GLN A 278 7.37 -4.00 -15.76
N ASN A 279 6.40 -3.20 -15.40
CA ASN A 279 6.48 -1.74 -15.45
C ASN A 279 7.44 -1.17 -14.40
N ILE A 280 7.51 -1.76 -13.22
CA ILE A 280 8.55 -1.44 -12.22
C ILE A 280 9.93 -1.80 -12.76
N GLY A 281 10.08 -2.92 -13.47
CA GLY A 281 11.33 -3.29 -14.16
C GLY A 281 11.78 -2.25 -15.19
N ARG A 282 10.85 -1.64 -15.94
CA ARG A 282 11.15 -0.53 -16.86
C ARG A 282 11.70 0.69 -16.12
N LEU A 283 11.06 1.06 -15.00
CA LEU A 283 11.50 2.19 -14.17
C LEU A 283 12.91 1.94 -13.58
N ILE A 284 13.16 0.75 -13.03
CA ILE A 284 14.48 0.36 -12.50
C ILE A 284 15.56 0.43 -13.59
N THR A 285 15.24 -0.06 -14.77
CA THR A 285 16.16 -0.05 -15.92
C THR A 285 16.55 1.38 -16.32
N ASP A 286 15.58 2.30 -16.34
CA ASP A 286 15.84 3.70 -16.66
C ASP A 286 16.69 4.40 -15.59
N LEU A 287 16.39 4.18 -14.30
CA LEU A 287 17.17 4.71 -13.19
C LEU A 287 18.63 4.22 -13.24
N LYS A 288 18.86 2.95 -13.58
CA LYS A 288 20.19 2.38 -13.79
C LYS A 288 20.92 3.02 -14.98
N LYS A 289 20.24 3.17 -16.11
CA LYS A 289 20.77 3.82 -17.32
C LYS A 289 21.20 5.27 -17.06
N ARG A 290 20.52 5.98 -16.17
CA ARG A 290 20.85 7.36 -15.77
C ARG A 290 21.90 7.45 -14.66
N ASN A 291 22.40 6.32 -14.14
CA ASN A 291 23.35 6.24 -13.04
C ASN A 291 22.87 6.87 -11.72
N VAL A 292 21.54 6.89 -11.47
CA VAL A 292 20.96 7.42 -10.24
C VAL A 292 20.41 6.32 -9.31
N PHE A 293 20.32 5.10 -9.79
CA PHE A 293 19.72 3.96 -9.07
C PHE A 293 20.37 3.72 -7.69
N GLU A 294 21.71 3.81 -7.61
CA GLU A 294 22.46 3.55 -6.38
C GLU A 294 22.09 4.52 -5.23
N ASN A 295 21.78 5.78 -5.55
CA ASN A 295 21.34 6.77 -4.57
C ASN A 295 19.83 7.07 -4.66
N THR A 296 19.05 6.09 -5.04
CA THR A 296 17.58 6.17 -5.06
C THR A 296 17.00 5.20 -4.03
N LEU A 297 16.27 5.74 -3.04
CA LEU A 297 15.42 4.95 -2.16
C LEU A 297 14.16 4.56 -2.91
N ILE A 298 13.97 3.27 -3.18
CA ILE A 298 12.76 2.70 -3.75
C ILE A 298 11.95 2.03 -2.64
N LEU A 299 10.72 2.47 -2.44
CA LEU A 299 9.76 1.86 -1.52
C LEU A 299 8.57 1.33 -2.32
N PHE A 300 8.24 0.06 -2.13
CA PHE A 300 7.02 -0.55 -2.70
C PHE A 300 6.09 -0.98 -1.58
N CYS A 301 4.82 -0.57 -1.64
CA CYS A 301 3.77 -0.99 -0.69
C CYS A 301 2.40 -1.13 -1.37
N ALA A 302 1.39 -1.57 -0.60
CA ALA A 302 0.00 -1.58 -1.01
C ALA A 302 -0.88 -0.78 -0.03
N ASP A 303 -1.99 -0.25 -0.54
CA ASP A 303 -2.87 0.64 0.22
C ASP A 303 -3.86 -0.07 1.13
N ASN A 304 -4.19 -1.32 0.87
CA ASN A 304 -5.01 -2.20 1.71
C ASN A 304 -4.84 -3.66 1.30
N GLY A 305 -5.39 -4.56 2.08
CA GLY A 305 -5.49 -5.97 1.71
C GLY A 305 -6.41 -6.22 0.53
N GLY A 306 -6.41 -7.46 0.02
CA GLY A 306 -7.22 -7.90 -1.11
C GLY A 306 -8.71 -7.56 -0.95
N CYS A 307 -9.38 -7.29 -2.06
CA CYS A 307 -10.74 -6.74 -2.10
C CYS A 307 -11.80 -7.85 -2.16
N PRO A 308 -12.69 -8.00 -1.15
CA PRO A 308 -13.63 -9.12 -1.09
C PRO A 308 -14.94 -8.88 -1.85
N PHE A 309 -15.06 -7.77 -2.59
CA PHE A 309 -16.36 -7.36 -3.13
C PHE A 309 -16.71 -8.09 -4.42
N GLU A 310 -17.88 -8.74 -4.47
CA GLU A 310 -18.47 -9.23 -5.70
C GLU A 310 -19.29 -8.11 -6.36
N ARG A 311 -18.81 -7.65 -7.52
CA ARG A 311 -19.39 -6.54 -8.30
C ARG A 311 -19.36 -6.82 -9.80
N THR A 312 -19.11 -8.06 -10.20
CA THR A 312 -18.96 -8.46 -11.59
C THR A 312 -20.17 -8.09 -12.43
N ARG A 313 -19.92 -7.49 -13.57
CA ARG A 313 -20.87 -7.21 -14.64
C ARG A 313 -20.21 -7.59 -15.97
N GLY A 314 -21.02 -7.95 -16.98
CA GLY A 314 -20.47 -8.38 -18.26
C GLY A 314 -19.68 -9.68 -18.17
N ARG A 315 -20.17 -10.67 -17.40
CA ARG A 315 -19.53 -11.98 -17.22
C ARG A 315 -19.34 -12.75 -18.52
N ASN A 316 -20.18 -12.46 -19.51
CA ASN A 316 -20.12 -13.03 -20.86
C ASN A 316 -19.08 -12.37 -21.78
N LEU A 317 -18.44 -11.28 -21.34
CA LEU A 317 -17.37 -10.60 -22.06
C LEU A 317 -16.02 -11.04 -21.50
N PRO A 318 -14.99 -11.22 -22.34
CA PRO A 318 -13.65 -11.55 -21.81
C PRO A 318 -13.05 -10.36 -21.05
N PRO A 319 -12.10 -10.60 -20.14
CA PRO A 319 -11.50 -9.54 -19.31
C PRO A 319 -10.65 -8.52 -20.08
N TRP A 320 -10.31 -8.81 -21.31
CA TRP A 320 -9.65 -7.87 -22.25
C TRP A 320 -10.64 -7.05 -23.10
N ASP A 321 -11.96 -7.25 -22.93
CA ASP A 321 -12.97 -6.35 -23.47
C ASP A 321 -13.14 -5.15 -22.54
N PRO A 322 -13.02 -3.90 -23.03
CA PRO A 322 -13.22 -2.70 -22.21
C PRO A 322 -14.60 -2.59 -21.54
N LYS A 323 -15.60 -3.29 -22.03
CA LYS A 323 -16.95 -3.31 -21.46
C LYS A 323 -17.09 -4.32 -20.30
N SER A 324 -16.13 -5.20 -20.08
CA SER A 324 -16.11 -6.13 -18.96
C SER A 324 -15.90 -5.37 -17.65
N TYR A 325 -16.46 -5.90 -16.57
CA TYR A 325 -16.27 -5.36 -15.21
C TYR A 325 -16.25 -6.52 -14.22
N TRP A 326 -15.11 -7.17 -14.11
CA TRP A 326 -14.94 -8.33 -13.24
C TRP A 326 -14.34 -7.95 -11.88
N THR A 327 -14.65 -8.76 -10.88
CA THR A 327 -14.06 -8.73 -9.54
C THR A 327 -13.69 -10.15 -9.13
N TYR A 328 -12.83 -10.36 -8.12
CA TYR A 328 -12.37 -11.73 -7.77
C TYR A 328 -12.90 -12.23 -6.41
N ASP A 329 -13.69 -11.42 -5.71
CA ASP A 329 -14.43 -11.68 -4.47
C ASP A 329 -13.62 -12.12 -3.22
N ALA A 330 -14.36 -12.55 -2.17
CA ALA A 330 -13.79 -12.91 -0.87
C ALA A 330 -12.94 -14.18 -0.90
N SER A 331 -13.20 -15.10 -1.82
CA SER A 331 -12.51 -16.37 -1.91
C SER A 331 -11.05 -16.18 -2.29
N TRP A 332 -10.79 -15.41 -3.36
CA TRP A 332 -9.45 -15.06 -3.80
C TRP A 332 -8.80 -13.98 -2.92
N ALA A 333 -9.59 -13.03 -2.40
CA ALA A 333 -9.09 -12.05 -1.43
C ALA A 333 -8.49 -12.72 -0.18
N GLN A 334 -9.04 -13.85 0.23
CA GLN A 334 -8.48 -14.64 1.34
C GLN A 334 -7.14 -15.28 0.97
N VAL A 335 -6.94 -15.69 -0.29
CA VAL A 335 -5.63 -16.16 -0.79
C VAL A 335 -4.65 -15.01 -0.79
N SER A 336 -5.03 -13.86 -1.34
CA SER A 336 -4.20 -12.65 -1.39
C SER A 336 -3.69 -12.21 -0.01
N ASN A 337 -4.50 -12.40 1.04
CA ASN A 337 -4.15 -12.00 2.41
C ASN A 337 -3.50 -13.10 3.25
N THR A 338 -3.12 -14.23 2.65
CA THR A 338 -2.46 -15.33 3.38
C THR A 338 -1.26 -14.83 4.20
N PRO A 339 -1.13 -15.20 5.49
CA PRO A 339 -1.90 -16.21 6.25
C PRO A 339 -3.06 -15.62 7.06
N PHE A 340 -3.31 -14.34 6.91
CA PHE A 340 -4.22 -13.57 7.74
C PHE A 340 -5.69 -13.83 7.41
N ARG A 341 -6.56 -13.38 8.31
CA ARG A 341 -8.02 -13.43 8.13
C ARG A 341 -8.57 -12.05 7.72
N LEU A 342 -9.71 -12.07 7.04
CA LEU A 342 -10.44 -10.92 6.56
C LEU A 342 -9.67 -10.09 5.49
N TYR A 343 -10.16 -8.89 5.16
CA TYR A 343 -9.92 -8.25 3.88
C TYR A 343 -9.97 -6.72 4.00
N LYS A 344 -9.75 -6.04 2.89
CA LYS A 344 -10.03 -4.60 2.69
C LYS A 344 -11.27 -4.15 3.49
N GLN A 345 -11.17 -3.01 4.16
CA GLN A 345 -12.10 -2.35 5.09
C GLN A 345 -12.12 -2.95 6.50
N ASN A 346 -11.67 -4.19 6.73
CA ASN A 346 -11.55 -4.73 8.07
C ASN A 346 -10.22 -4.32 8.72
N GLN A 347 -10.24 -4.08 10.04
CA GLN A 347 -9.01 -3.72 10.78
C GLN A 347 -8.28 -4.96 11.36
N HIS A 348 -8.70 -6.17 10.97
CA HIS A 348 -7.92 -7.40 11.18
C HIS A 348 -6.69 -7.43 10.28
N GLU A 349 -5.70 -8.27 10.61
CA GLU A 349 -4.42 -8.31 9.89
C GLU A 349 -4.57 -8.42 8.36
N GLY A 350 -5.55 -9.20 7.86
CA GLY A 350 -5.76 -9.33 6.41
C GLY A 350 -6.23 -8.06 5.71
N GLY A 351 -6.81 -7.11 6.44
CA GLY A 351 -7.19 -5.81 5.87
C GLY A 351 -6.09 -4.76 5.95
N ILE A 352 -5.29 -4.78 7.02
CA ILE A 352 -4.32 -3.72 7.32
C ILE A 352 -2.86 -4.09 7.08
N SER A 353 -2.51 -5.37 6.96
CA SER A 353 -1.12 -5.79 6.68
C SER A 353 -0.86 -5.79 5.18
N SER A 354 0.18 -5.08 4.77
CA SER A 354 0.65 -5.02 3.38
C SER A 354 2.11 -5.47 3.26
N PRO A 355 2.57 -5.86 2.07
CA PRO A 355 3.99 -5.91 1.80
C PRO A 355 4.59 -4.49 1.88
N LEU A 356 5.83 -4.39 2.38
CA LEU A 356 6.71 -3.23 2.18
C LEU A 356 8.09 -3.75 1.84
N ILE A 357 8.59 -3.34 0.68
CA ILE A 357 9.97 -3.56 0.23
C ILE A 357 10.67 -2.21 0.26
N ALA A 358 11.86 -2.15 0.88
CA ALA A 358 12.74 -1.00 0.83
C ALA A 358 14.05 -1.41 0.13
N HIS A 359 14.43 -0.68 -0.92
CA HIS A 359 15.66 -0.89 -1.65
C HIS A 359 16.42 0.44 -1.80
N TRP A 360 17.67 0.49 -1.37
CA TRP A 360 18.52 1.67 -1.48
C TRP A 360 20.00 1.27 -1.32
N PRO A 361 20.70 0.96 -2.41
CA PRO A 361 22.06 0.42 -2.35
C PRO A 361 23.05 1.26 -1.51
N LYS A 362 23.05 2.58 -1.67
CA LYS A 362 23.94 3.47 -0.88
C LYS A 362 23.49 3.63 0.58
N GLY A 363 22.21 3.51 0.89
CA GLY A 363 21.66 3.91 2.18
C GLY A 363 21.30 2.78 3.14
N LEU A 364 20.87 1.62 2.65
CA LEU A 364 20.60 0.46 3.51
C LEU A 364 21.91 -0.10 4.09
N LYS A 365 21.88 -0.37 5.39
CA LYS A 365 22.99 -1.00 6.13
C LYS A 365 22.58 -2.33 6.74
N THR A 366 21.45 -2.87 6.31
CA THR A 366 20.99 -4.21 6.63
C THR A 366 21.59 -5.20 5.64
N GLU A 367 21.70 -6.48 6.03
CA GLU A 367 22.06 -7.54 5.10
C GLU A 367 21.04 -7.62 3.96
N PRO A 368 21.48 -7.74 2.69
CA PRO A 368 20.58 -7.93 1.56
C PRO A 368 19.60 -9.09 1.79
N GLY A 369 18.36 -8.92 1.37
CA GLY A 369 17.31 -9.91 1.52
C GLY A 369 16.78 -10.11 2.95
N SER A 370 17.26 -9.31 3.91
CA SER A 370 16.82 -9.43 5.31
C SER A 370 15.35 -9.08 5.50
N ILE A 371 14.79 -9.54 6.63
CA ILE A 371 13.39 -9.32 6.99
C ILE A 371 13.34 -8.65 8.37
N THR A 372 12.82 -7.43 8.41
CA THR A 372 12.53 -6.79 9.70
C THR A 372 11.16 -7.19 10.23
N ARG A 373 11.10 -7.35 11.56
CA ARG A 373 9.86 -7.61 12.32
C ARG A 373 9.43 -6.41 13.15
N GLN A 374 10.11 -5.27 13.02
CA GLN A 374 9.70 -4.04 13.67
C GLN A 374 8.42 -3.52 13.00
N PRO A 375 7.36 -3.21 13.76
CA PRO A 375 6.14 -2.67 13.19
C PRO A 375 6.40 -1.32 12.52
N ALA A 376 5.81 -1.13 11.35
CA ALA A 376 5.83 0.13 10.61
C ALA A 376 4.43 0.42 10.03
N HIS A 377 4.14 1.67 9.73
CA HIS A 377 2.85 2.12 9.22
C HIS A 377 3.04 3.16 8.11
N LEU A 378 2.05 3.36 7.25
CA LEU A 378 2.08 4.39 6.19
C LEU A 378 2.41 5.78 6.72
N ILE A 379 1.98 6.12 7.95
CA ILE A 379 2.29 7.42 8.58
C ILE A 379 3.79 7.66 8.78
N ASP A 380 4.60 6.61 8.81
CA ASP A 380 6.04 6.68 9.05
C ASP A 380 6.83 7.27 7.87
N PHE A 381 6.24 7.29 6.67
CA PHE A 381 6.92 7.79 5.48
C PHE A 381 7.21 9.29 5.56
N MET A 382 6.29 10.09 6.12
CA MET A 382 6.55 11.52 6.31
C MET A 382 7.79 11.76 7.19
N ALA A 383 7.85 11.15 8.38
CA ALA A 383 9.00 11.29 9.27
C ALA A 383 10.30 10.78 8.62
N THR A 384 10.22 9.70 7.84
CA THR A 384 11.35 9.12 7.12
C THR A 384 11.88 10.08 6.04
N PHE A 385 10.99 10.66 5.25
CA PHE A 385 11.37 11.54 4.16
C PHE A 385 11.83 12.92 4.65
N LEU A 386 11.28 13.39 5.78
CA LEU A 386 11.82 14.58 6.47
C LEU A 386 13.27 14.37 6.89
N GLU A 387 13.61 13.22 7.51
CA GLU A 387 14.97 12.92 7.93
C GLU A 387 15.91 12.78 6.73
N LEU A 388 15.54 12.00 5.71
CA LEU A 388 16.36 11.77 4.51
C LEU A 388 16.50 13.02 3.64
N GLY A 389 15.44 13.80 3.51
CA GLY A 389 15.41 15.04 2.73
C GLY A 389 16.00 16.23 3.46
N GLN A 390 16.36 16.09 4.74
CA GLN A 390 16.75 17.20 5.63
C GLN A 390 15.71 18.32 5.63
N ALA A 391 14.43 17.92 5.57
CA ALA A 391 13.28 18.79 5.51
C ALA A 391 12.72 19.08 6.90
N LYS A 392 11.99 20.18 7.04
CA LYS A 392 11.29 20.54 8.28
C LYS A 392 9.80 20.29 8.12
N TYR A 393 9.18 19.70 9.14
CA TYR A 393 7.74 19.56 9.16
C TYR A 393 7.11 20.92 9.46
N PRO A 394 6.20 21.41 8.61
CA PRO A 394 5.61 22.73 8.79
C PRO A 394 4.47 22.68 9.81
N THR A 395 4.26 23.79 10.54
CA THR A 395 3.06 24.02 11.35
C THR A 395 1.95 24.69 10.56
N ARG A 396 2.29 25.28 9.40
CA ARG A 396 1.37 25.96 8.49
C ARG A 396 1.88 25.87 7.05
N ILE A 397 0.99 25.62 6.11
CA ILE A 397 1.23 25.75 4.65
C ILE A 397 0.08 26.53 4.03
N ASN A 398 0.40 27.64 3.36
CA ASN A 398 -0.60 28.60 2.86
C ASN A 398 -1.59 28.96 3.99
N ASP A 399 -2.88 28.74 3.77
CA ASP A 399 -3.94 29.03 4.75
C ASP A 399 -4.30 27.84 5.65
N ARG A 400 -3.55 26.71 5.56
CA ARG A 400 -3.83 25.50 6.35
C ARG A 400 -2.92 25.44 7.58
N GLU A 401 -3.51 25.31 8.75
CA GLU A 401 -2.81 24.86 9.96
C GLU A 401 -2.61 23.35 9.88
N ILE A 402 -1.41 22.89 10.22
CA ILE A 402 -1.00 21.50 10.06
C ILE A 402 -0.93 20.84 11.44
N ASP A 403 -1.63 19.73 11.59
CA ASP A 403 -1.64 18.94 12.82
C ASP A 403 -0.25 18.31 13.08
N PRO A 404 0.12 18.08 14.35
CA PRO A 404 1.39 17.45 14.71
C PRO A 404 1.57 16.07 14.06
N LEU A 405 2.79 15.76 13.64
CA LEU A 405 3.14 14.50 12.99
C LEU A 405 2.95 13.30 13.93
N GLU A 406 2.36 12.23 13.43
CA GLU A 406 2.16 10.96 14.16
C GLU A 406 3.24 9.92 13.84
N GLY A 407 3.78 9.94 12.63
CA GLY A 407 4.75 8.96 12.14
C GLY A 407 6.11 9.06 12.82
N LYS A 408 6.84 7.95 12.82
CA LYS A 408 8.22 7.84 13.30
C LYS A 408 9.13 7.35 12.18
N SER A 409 10.33 7.90 12.05
CA SER A 409 11.26 7.58 10.95
C SER A 409 11.63 6.10 10.90
N LEU A 410 11.71 5.56 9.67
CA LEU A 410 12.22 4.22 9.36
C LEU A 410 13.73 4.19 9.17
N VAL A 411 14.40 5.34 9.15
CA VAL A 411 15.86 5.44 8.92
C VAL A 411 16.67 4.59 9.90
N PRO A 412 16.36 4.52 11.21
CA PRO A 412 17.07 3.58 12.10
C PRO A 412 16.97 2.12 11.64
N ILE A 413 15.79 1.69 11.13
CA ILE A 413 15.63 0.33 10.59
C ILE A 413 16.49 0.15 9.34
N PHE A 414 16.54 1.13 8.44
CA PHE A 414 17.40 1.09 7.26
C PHE A 414 18.90 1.00 7.61
N LYS A 415 19.28 1.54 8.76
CA LYS A 415 20.63 1.43 9.34
C LYS A 415 20.87 0.13 10.14
N GLY A 416 19.94 -0.83 10.12
CA GLY A 416 20.05 -2.09 10.88
C GLY A 416 19.83 -1.94 12.39
N MET A 417 19.28 -0.80 12.84
CA MET A 417 19.07 -0.52 14.25
C MET A 417 17.62 -0.73 14.67
N GLN A 418 17.38 -0.83 15.98
CA GLN A 418 16.04 -0.71 16.55
C GLN A 418 15.61 0.75 16.50
N ARG A 419 14.35 0.99 16.07
CA ARG A 419 13.75 2.32 16.19
C ARG A 419 12.90 2.44 17.43
N GLU A 420 12.61 3.65 17.84
CA GLU A 420 11.58 3.92 18.84
C GLU A 420 10.23 3.39 18.35
N ALA A 421 9.59 2.52 19.14
CA ALA A 421 8.29 1.98 18.80
C ALA A 421 7.18 3.05 18.93
N HIS A 422 6.10 2.91 18.17
CA HIS A 422 4.87 3.64 18.45
C HIS A 422 4.29 3.17 19.79
N GLU A 423 3.84 4.10 20.62
CA GLU A 423 3.09 3.77 21.84
C GLU A 423 1.80 3.04 21.49
N SER A 424 1.09 3.57 20.49
CA SER A 424 -0.07 2.94 19.88
C SER A 424 -0.11 3.19 18.36
N LEU A 425 -0.64 2.23 17.61
CA LEU A 425 -1.08 2.42 16.22
C LEU A 425 -2.60 2.32 16.20
N TYR A 426 -3.23 3.36 15.70
CA TYR A 426 -4.68 3.50 15.62
C TYR A 426 -5.17 3.15 14.22
N PHE A 427 -6.29 2.43 14.14
CA PHE A 427 -6.90 2.01 12.88
C PHE A 427 -8.41 2.24 12.94
N HIS A 428 -8.95 2.84 11.88
CA HIS A 428 -10.36 3.11 11.74
C HIS A 428 -10.79 3.19 10.28
N PHE A 429 -11.90 2.54 9.97
CA PHE A 429 -12.64 2.77 8.73
C PHE A 429 -14.11 2.41 8.91
N GLY A 430 -14.99 3.37 8.73
CA GLY A 430 -16.42 3.20 8.97
C GLY A 430 -16.70 2.81 10.42
N SER A 431 -17.21 1.61 10.66
CA SER A 431 -17.43 1.07 12.01
C SER A 431 -16.37 0.03 12.43
N ASP A 432 -15.43 -0.30 11.56
CA ASP A 432 -14.32 -1.20 11.87
C ASP A 432 -13.20 -0.45 12.60
N ARG A 433 -12.71 -1.01 13.69
CA ARG A 433 -11.82 -0.35 14.65
C ARG A 433 -10.70 -1.28 15.08
N ALA A 434 -9.50 -0.75 15.27
CA ALA A 434 -8.45 -1.45 16.01
C ALA A 434 -7.46 -0.47 16.63
N ILE A 435 -6.76 -0.94 17.67
CA ILE A 435 -5.58 -0.29 18.23
C ILE A 435 -4.54 -1.36 18.54
N ARG A 436 -3.29 -1.06 18.24
CA ARG A 436 -2.16 -1.90 18.57
C ARG A 436 -1.25 -1.18 19.56
N GLU A 437 -0.96 -1.82 20.70
CA GLU A 437 -0.02 -1.37 21.72
C GLU A 437 1.05 -2.46 21.93
N GLY A 438 2.25 -2.23 21.41
CA GLY A 438 3.31 -3.21 21.39
C GLY A 438 2.89 -4.52 20.72
N LYS A 439 2.81 -5.61 21.49
CA LYS A 439 2.36 -6.92 21.00
C LYS A 439 0.84 -7.14 21.07
N TRP A 440 0.11 -6.27 21.74
CA TRP A 440 -1.34 -6.42 21.90
C TRP A 440 -2.08 -5.69 20.81
N LYS A 441 -3.09 -6.33 20.26
CA LYS A 441 -4.03 -5.72 19.32
C LYS A 441 -5.45 -5.95 19.80
N LEU A 442 -6.19 -4.86 19.90
CA LEU A 442 -7.62 -4.84 20.14
C LEU A 442 -8.31 -4.49 18.84
N VAL A 443 -9.29 -5.29 18.39
CA VAL A 443 -9.99 -5.09 17.12
C VAL A 443 -11.47 -5.33 17.27
N SER A 444 -12.30 -4.57 16.54
CA SER A 444 -13.74 -4.73 16.50
C SER A 444 -14.22 -4.59 15.05
N ALA A 445 -14.79 -5.67 14.52
CA ALA A 445 -15.40 -5.64 13.20
C ALA A 445 -16.82 -5.03 13.30
N LYS A 446 -17.12 -4.09 12.41
CA LYS A 446 -18.46 -3.49 12.24
C LYS A 446 -19.05 -2.89 13.52
N GLY A 447 -18.20 -2.36 14.40
CA GLY A 447 -18.62 -1.81 15.69
C GLY A 447 -19.13 -2.85 16.69
N GLY A 448 -18.85 -4.13 16.44
CA GLY A 448 -19.22 -5.24 17.30
C GLY A 448 -18.37 -5.34 18.58
N LYS A 449 -18.37 -6.51 19.19
CA LYS A 449 -17.56 -6.79 20.38
C LYS A 449 -16.07 -6.64 20.06
N TRP A 450 -15.30 -6.19 21.05
CA TRP A 450 -13.86 -6.17 20.99
C TRP A 450 -13.27 -7.59 21.10
N GLU A 451 -12.33 -7.90 20.21
CA GLU A 451 -11.48 -9.08 20.22
C GLU A 451 -10.05 -8.64 20.59
N LEU A 452 -9.34 -9.38 21.43
CA LEU A 452 -8.00 -9.07 21.90
C LEU A 452 -7.01 -10.16 21.49
N TYR A 453 -5.87 -9.77 20.87
CA TYR A 453 -4.85 -10.70 20.39
C TYR A 453 -3.45 -10.36 20.89
N ASP A 454 -2.63 -11.37 21.21
CA ASP A 454 -1.18 -11.26 21.43
C ASP A 454 -0.46 -11.55 20.10
N LEU A 455 -0.16 -10.52 19.31
CA LEU A 455 0.45 -10.66 17.97
C LEU A 455 1.85 -11.28 18.00
N ALA A 456 2.55 -11.31 19.15
CA ALA A 456 3.81 -12.02 19.27
C ALA A 456 3.63 -13.54 19.27
N LYS A 457 2.43 -14.02 19.59
CA LYS A 457 2.08 -15.45 19.67
C LYS A 457 1.08 -15.85 18.60
N ASP A 458 0.19 -14.95 18.19
CA ASP A 458 -0.96 -15.20 17.32
C ASP A 458 -1.24 -14.00 16.42
N ARG A 459 -0.39 -13.79 15.41
CA ARG A 459 -0.60 -12.73 14.44
C ARG A 459 -1.71 -13.04 13.43
N THR A 460 -2.15 -14.28 13.37
CA THR A 460 -3.27 -14.70 12.52
C THR A 460 -4.65 -14.53 13.18
N GLU A 461 -4.67 -14.01 14.42
CA GLU A 461 -5.88 -13.62 15.15
C GLU A 461 -6.88 -14.76 15.33
N LEU A 462 -6.39 -15.93 15.81
CA LEU A 462 -7.19 -17.13 15.99
C LEU A 462 -7.69 -17.34 17.41
N ASN A 463 -7.00 -16.75 18.41
CA ASN A 463 -7.28 -16.98 19.82
C ASN A 463 -7.66 -15.65 20.50
N ASP A 464 -8.97 -15.36 20.53
CA ASP A 464 -9.49 -14.17 21.21
C ASP A 464 -9.27 -14.28 22.73
N LEU A 465 -8.50 -13.34 23.27
CA LEU A 465 -8.14 -13.24 24.68
C LEU A 465 -8.97 -12.20 25.45
N ALA A 466 -9.99 -11.60 24.83
CA ALA A 466 -10.76 -10.50 25.43
C ALA A 466 -11.39 -10.89 26.77
N LYS A 467 -11.97 -12.10 26.86
CA LYS A 467 -12.55 -12.61 28.11
C LYS A 467 -11.50 -12.84 29.21
N LYS A 468 -10.27 -13.18 28.82
CA LYS A 468 -9.17 -13.46 29.76
C LYS A 468 -8.54 -12.19 30.33
N TYR A 469 -8.55 -11.10 29.59
CA TYR A 469 -7.91 -9.83 29.96
C TYR A 469 -8.86 -8.63 29.86
N PRO A 470 -9.99 -8.61 30.61
CA PRO A 470 -11.03 -7.58 30.47
C PRO A 470 -10.51 -6.17 30.78
N THR A 471 -9.66 -6.01 31.80
CA THR A 471 -9.06 -4.71 32.14
C THR A 471 -8.18 -4.15 31.02
N ARG A 472 -7.46 -5.03 30.28
CA ARG A 472 -6.69 -4.61 29.10
C ARG A 472 -7.60 -4.17 27.98
N VAL A 473 -8.67 -4.92 27.71
CA VAL A 473 -9.69 -4.54 26.72
C VAL A 473 -10.24 -3.16 27.03
N GLN A 474 -10.62 -2.91 28.29
CA GLN A 474 -11.13 -1.61 28.71
C GLN A 474 -10.12 -0.51 28.44
N LYS A 475 -8.88 -0.62 28.95
CA LYS A 475 -7.83 0.39 28.81
C LYS A 475 -7.52 0.69 27.32
N MET A 476 -7.36 -0.35 26.50
CA MET A 476 -7.06 -0.16 25.08
C MET A 476 -8.24 0.42 24.30
N SER A 477 -9.48 0.07 24.66
CA SER A 477 -10.66 0.68 24.05
C SER A 477 -10.82 2.15 24.42
N GLU A 478 -10.57 2.51 25.67
CA GLU A 478 -10.56 3.91 26.13
C GLU A 478 -9.52 4.72 25.35
N ASN A 479 -8.31 4.20 25.18
CA ASN A 479 -7.28 4.85 24.37
C ASN A 479 -7.71 5.00 22.89
N TRP A 480 -8.33 3.97 22.31
CA TRP A 480 -8.87 4.07 20.94
C TRP A 480 -9.90 5.20 20.83
N PHE A 481 -10.84 5.31 21.79
CA PHE A 481 -11.86 6.36 21.80
C PHE A 481 -11.26 7.75 22.04
N ASP A 482 -10.21 7.84 22.88
CA ASP A 482 -9.51 9.11 23.11
C ASP A 482 -8.86 9.63 21.82
N ILE A 483 -8.12 8.78 21.10
CA ILE A 483 -7.53 9.13 19.78
C ILE A 483 -8.63 9.50 18.79
N ALA A 484 -9.69 8.70 18.70
CA ALA A 484 -10.80 8.94 17.78
C ALA A 484 -11.46 10.31 18.03
N LYS A 485 -11.63 10.70 19.30
CA LYS A 485 -12.25 11.97 19.68
C LYS A 485 -11.29 13.15 19.54
N ASN A 486 -10.08 13.03 20.04
CA ASN A 486 -9.19 14.18 20.25
C ASN A 486 -8.26 14.44 19.05
N LYS A 487 -7.81 13.38 18.35
CA LYS A 487 -6.97 13.52 17.15
C LYS A 487 -7.78 13.44 15.86
N GLU A 488 -8.53 12.37 15.67
CA GLU A 488 -9.39 12.18 14.48
C GLU A 488 -10.62 13.10 14.48
N ARG A 489 -11.01 13.62 15.63
CA ARG A 489 -12.16 14.53 15.80
C ARG A 489 -13.48 13.93 15.32
N LEU A 490 -13.63 12.60 15.47
CA LEU A 490 -14.83 11.90 15.10
C LEU A 490 -16.01 12.36 15.96
N ASN A 491 -17.13 12.66 15.31
CA ASN A 491 -18.38 12.98 15.99
C ASN A 491 -19.04 11.70 16.53
N GLN A 492 -20.10 11.85 17.35
CA GLN A 492 -20.83 10.72 17.92
C GLN A 492 -21.35 9.74 16.86
N ASN A 493 -21.70 10.22 15.65
CA ASN A 493 -22.15 9.36 14.55
C ASN A 493 -20.99 8.51 13.99
N GLY A 494 -19.77 9.05 13.91
CA GLY A 494 -18.58 8.29 13.54
C GLY A 494 -18.14 7.28 14.60
N LEU A 495 -18.52 7.49 15.86
CA LEU A 495 -18.21 6.61 16.99
C LEU A 495 -19.27 5.53 17.22
N SER A 496 -20.49 5.72 16.71
CA SER A 496 -21.61 4.79 16.88
C SER A 496 -21.51 3.60 15.93
N PRO A 497 -21.97 2.39 16.34
CA PRO A 497 -22.14 1.29 15.41
C PRO A 497 -23.07 1.73 14.29
N VAL A 498 -22.63 1.61 13.04
CA VAL A 498 -23.47 1.94 11.90
C VAL A 498 -24.63 0.94 11.86
N LYS A 499 -25.86 1.40 12.10
CA LYS A 499 -27.10 0.63 11.91
C LYS A 499 -27.39 0.33 10.41
N ASN A 500 -26.41 0.44 9.54
CA ASN A 500 -26.60 0.12 8.15
C ASN A 500 -26.72 -1.40 7.99
N LYS A 501 -27.86 -1.83 7.48
CA LYS A 501 -28.03 -3.15 6.91
C LYS A 501 -26.91 -3.35 5.90
N LEU A 502 -25.82 -4.01 6.33
CA LEU A 502 -24.81 -4.50 5.42
C LEU A 502 -25.53 -5.33 4.38
N LYS A 503 -25.43 -4.94 3.12
CA LYS A 503 -25.64 -5.90 2.05
C LYS A 503 -24.74 -7.06 2.41
N GLN A 504 -25.34 -8.20 2.75
CA GLN A 504 -24.61 -9.43 3.04
C GLN A 504 -23.60 -9.58 1.90
N ILE A 505 -22.35 -9.87 2.23
CA ILE A 505 -21.41 -10.44 1.28
C ILE A 505 -21.99 -11.83 1.03
N SER A 506 -22.95 -11.94 0.10
CA SER A 506 -23.52 -13.21 -0.30
C SER A 506 -22.64 -13.74 -1.40
N PHE A 507 -22.02 -14.86 -1.17
CA PHE A 507 -21.29 -15.61 -2.18
C PHE A 507 -22.19 -16.07 -3.34
N ARG A 508 -23.49 -16.16 -3.13
CA ARG A 508 -24.50 -16.53 -4.11
C ARG A 508 -25.62 -15.50 -4.14
N GLN A 509 -25.59 -14.58 -5.11
CA GLN A 509 -26.84 -14.15 -5.71
C GLN A 509 -27.21 -15.22 -6.73
N ASP A 510 -28.38 -15.78 -6.54
CA ASP A 510 -29.00 -16.80 -7.35
C ASP A 510 -28.73 -16.62 -8.85
N THR A 511 -27.85 -17.45 -9.40
CA THR A 511 -27.49 -17.42 -10.82
C THR A 511 -28.59 -17.98 -11.73
N SER A 512 -29.71 -18.46 -11.14
CA SER A 512 -30.82 -19.05 -11.88
C SER A 512 -31.72 -18.03 -12.59
N SER A 513 -31.69 -16.73 -12.23
CA SER A 513 -32.55 -15.70 -12.82
C SER A 513 -31.87 -14.85 -13.92
N GLN A 514 -30.57 -14.96 -14.15
CA GLN A 514 -29.86 -14.19 -15.21
C GLN A 514 -29.51 -14.98 -16.46
N LEU A 515 -29.93 -16.25 -16.55
CA LEU A 515 -29.83 -17.06 -17.78
C LEU A 515 -31.06 -16.94 -18.69
N LYS A 516 -32.01 -16.09 -18.36
CA LYS A 516 -33.14 -15.73 -19.24
C LYS A 516 -33.09 -14.22 -19.45
N ASN A 517 -32.34 -13.77 -20.44
CA ASN A 517 -32.54 -12.71 -21.43
C ASN A 517 -31.24 -12.42 -22.16
#